data_d930aa6ff0db334f4149592695e3c0c6
#
_entry.id   d930aa6ff0db334f4149592695e3c0c6
#
_cell.length_a   1.000
_cell.length_b   1.000
_cell.length_c   1.000
_cell.angle_alpha   90.00
_cell.angle_beta   90.00
_cell.angle_gamma   90.00
#
_symmetry.space_group_name_H-M   'P 1'
#
loop_
_entity.id
_entity.type
_entity.pdbx_description
1 polymer ?
#
loop_
_entity_poly.entity_id
_entity_poly.type
_entity_poly.pdbx_seq_one_letter_code
_entity_poly.pdbx_strand_id
1 'polypeptide(L)'
;MTENDSVVNVAIEGELRLLDPEVRRSPELLGALLHPDFHEFGASGRVWDRASVIASPAATTEPGARPIGTSRMKGVQLAPDLVHLTFDTDNNGRRAHRSSLWRLTHRGWLLYFHQGTPFSAEEG
;
A
#
# COMPACT_ATOMS: atom_id res chain seq x y z
N MET A 1 19.43 5.38 -15.76
CA MET A 1 18.11 5.13 -15.19
C MET A 1 17.03 5.58 -16.17
N THR A 2 16.04 4.76 -16.40
CA THR A 2 14.97 5.07 -17.34
C THR A 2 13.85 5.87 -16.68
N GLU A 3 12.99 6.51 -17.48
CA GLU A 3 11.82 7.21 -16.94
C GLU A 3 10.89 6.25 -16.19
N ASN A 4 10.78 4.98 -16.65
CA ASN A 4 9.96 3.97 -16.01
C ASN A 4 10.41 3.70 -14.59
N ASP A 5 11.73 3.67 -14.34
CA ASP A 5 12.26 3.46 -13.00
C ASP A 5 11.92 4.61 -12.07
N SER A 6 11.95 5.85 -12.57
CA SER A 6 11.58 7.02 -11.77
C SER A 6 10.11 7.00 -11.38
N VAL A 7 9.23 6.61 -12.29
CA VAL A 7 7.79 6.51 -12.03
C VAL A 7 7.51 5.39 -11.03
N VAL A 8 8.13 4.23 -11.22
CA VAL A 8 7.99 3.11 -10.29
C VAL A 8 8.45 3.51 -8.89
N ASN A 9 9.55 4.25 -8.79
CA ASN A 9 10.06 4.69 -7.48
C ASN A 9 9.09 5.62 -6.77
N VAL A 10 8.38 6.49 -7.48
CA VAL A 10 7.35 7.34 -6.87
C VAL A 10 6.25 6.48 -6.24
N ALA A 11 5.80 5.44 -6.95
CA ALA A 11 4.79 4.53 -6.42
C ALA A 11 5.31 3.75 -5.21
N ILE A 12 6.56 3.29 -5.24
CA ILE A 12 7.18 2.59 -4.12
C ILE A 12 7.26 3.50 -2.89
N GLU A 13 7.66 4.75 -3.07
CA GLU A 13 7.71 5.70 -1.96
C GLU A 13 6.33 5.91 -1.34
N GLY A 14 5.29 6.03 -2.17
CA GLY A 14 3.92 6.15 -1.68
C GLY A 14 3.49 4.92 -0.89
N GLU A 15 3.83 3.74 -1.38
CA GLU A 15 3.50 2.49 -0.70
C GLU A 15 4.17 2.40 0.67
N LEU A 16 5.45 2.77 0.74
CA LEU A 16 6.18 2.75 2.01
C LEU A 16 5.63 3.79 2.99
N ARG A 17 5.19 4.93 2.52
CA ARG A 17 4.54 5.93 3.37
C ARG A 17 3.24 5.41 3.96
N LEU A 18 2.48 4.61 3.21
CA LEU A 18 1.24 4.02 3.73
C LEU A 18 1.50 3.02 4.85
N LEU A 19 2.70 2.47 4.95
CA LEU A 19 3.08 1.55 6.01
C LEU A 19 3.67 2.28 7.22
N ASP A 20 3.92 3.58 7.12
CA ASP A 20 4.44 4.39 8.21
C ASP A 20 3.34 4.62 9.24
N PRO A 21 3.55 4.26 10.52
CA PRO A 21 2.55 4.49 11.57
C PRO A 21 2.09 5.94 11.69
N GLU A 22 2.98 6.91 11.45
CA GLU A 22 2.61 8.33 11.50
C GLU A 22 1.58 8.70 10.43
N VAL A 23 1.75 8.14 9.21
CA VAL A 23 0.79 8.36 8.13
C VAL A 23 -0.52 7.66 8.44
N ARG A 24 -0.45 6.43 8.95
CA ARG A 24 -1.63 5.62 9.28
C ARG A 24 -2.50 6.28 10.35
N ARG A 25 -1.92 7.06 11.25
CA ARG A 25 -2.65 7.75 12.30
C ARG A 25 -3.25 9.07 11.86
N SER A 26 -2.89 9.58 10.69
CA SER A 26 -3.36 10.86 10.18
C SER A 26 -4.37 10.65 9.07
N PRO A 27 -5.66 10.93 9.29
CA PRO A 27 -6.65 10.85 8.21
C PRO A 27 -6.29 11.72 7.02
N GLU A 28 -5.68 12.89 7.25
CA GLU A 28 -5.26 13.78 6.16
C GLU A 28 -4.14 13.18 5.33
N LEU A 29 -3.08 12.69 6.00
CA LEU A 29 -1.93 12.12 5.29
C LEU A 29 -2.31 10.83 4.58
N LEU A 30 -3.08 9.97 5.26
CA LEU A 30 -3.55 8.74 4.67
C LEU A 30 -4.45 9.01 3.46
N GLY A 31 -5.43 9.89 3.64
CA GLY A 31 -6.37 10.22 2.57
C GLY A 31 -5.72 10.88 1.36
N ALA A 32 -4.61 11.60 1.56
CA ALA A 32 -3.89 12.24 0.46
C ALA A 32 -3.21 11.25 -0.47
N LEU A 33 -2.99 10.00 -0.02
CA LEU A 33 -2.36 8.96 -0.83
C LEU A 33 -3.38 8.05 -1.52
N LEU A 34 -4.66 8.12 -1.14
CA LEU A 34 -5.68 7.21 -1.65
C LEU A 34 -6.52 7.86 -2.75
N HIS A 35 -6.72 7.12 -3.83
CA HIS A 35 -7.62 7.53 -4.91
C HIS A 35 -9.05 7.64 -4.38
N PRO A 36 -9.89 8.57 -4.90
CA PRO A 36 -11.29 8.65 -4.47
C PRO A 36 -12.07 7.33 -4.60
N ASP A 37 -11.71 6.51 -5.58
CA ASP A 37 -12.35 5.21 -5.83
C ASP A 37 -11.56 4.04 -5.24
N PHE A 38 -10.64 4.34 -4.31
CA PHE A 38 -9.81 3.29 -3.69
C PHE A 38 -10.66 2.18 -3.10
N HIS A 39 -10.22 0.95 -3.33
CA HIS A 39 -10.79 -0.22 -2.66
C HIS A 39 -9.69 -1.25 -2.41
N GLU A 40 -9.94 -2.10 -1.43
CA GLU A 40 -8.94 -3.06 -0.97
C GLU A 40 -9.61 -4.36 -0.58
N PHE A 41 -8.97 -5.47 -0.96
CA PHE A 41 -9.28 -6.78 -0.40
C PHE A 41 -8.20 -7.08 0.63
N GLY A 42 -8.55 -6.95 1.91
CA GLY A 42 -7.59 -7.14 2.98
C GLY A 42 -7.18 -8.59 3.16
N ALA A 43 -6.06 -8.80 3.84
CA ALA A 43 -5.53 -10.15 4.09
C ALA A 43 -6.50 -11.01 4.91
N SER A 44 -7.42 -10.39 5.65
CA SER A 44 -8.46 -11.11 6.40
C SER A 44 -9.67 -11.49 5.53
N GLY A 45 -9.69 -11.06 4.28
CA GLY A 45 -10.84 -11.25 3.39
C GLY A 45 -11.84 -10.11 3.41
N ARG A 46 -11.65 -9.13 4.28
CA ARG A 46 -12.56 -7.99 4.38
C ARG A 46 -12.36 -7.04 3.21
N VAL A 47 -13.48 -6.52 2.67
CA VAL A 47 -13.46 -5.49 1.62
C VAL A 47 -13.49 -4.11 2.27
N TRP A 48 -12.58 -3.25 1.82
CA TRP A 48 -12.46 -1.87 2.32
C TRP A 48 -12.62 -0.89 1.17
N ASP A 49 -13.18 0.28 1.47
CA ASP A 49 -13.13 1.42 0.57
C ASP A 49 -12.31 2.55 1.23
N ARG A 50 -12.20 3.68 0.53
CA ARG A 50 -11.40 4.81 1.04
C ARG A 50 -11.89 5.27 2.41
N ALA A 51 -13.19 5.47 2.55
CA ALA A 51 -13.75 5.98 3.81
C ALA A 51 -13.54 5.00 4.96
N SER A 52 -13.76 3.71 4.74
CA SER A 52 -13.63 2.70 5.79
C SER A 52 -12.17 2.49 6.20
N VAL A 53 -11.23 2.58 5.26
CA VAL A 53 -9.79 2.47 5.58
C VAL A 53 -9.36 3.66 6.44
N ILE A 54 -9.76 4.87 6.07
CA ILE A 54 -9.41 6.07 6.84
C ILE A 54 -10.00 6.02 8.25
N ALA A 55 -11.22 5.53 8.38
CA ALA A 55 -11.92 5.44 9.68
C ALA A 55 -11.51 4.22 10.49
N SER A 56 -10.69 3.31 9.94
CA SER A 56 -10.33 2.06 10.60
C SER A 56 -9.55 2.28 11.89
N PRO A 57 -9.83 1.48 12.95
CA PRO A 57 -9.00 1.51 14.16
C PRO A 57 -7.53 1.19 13.88
N ALA A 58 -7.22 0.48 12.79
CA ALA A 58 -5.83 0.22 12.41
C ALA A 58 -5.08 1.52 12.07
N ALA A 59 -5.78 2.58 11.69
CA ALA A 59 -5.18 3.88 11.48
C ALA A 59 -4.76 4.55 12.79
N THR A 60 -5.22 4.05 13.93
CA THR A 60 -4.87 4.57 15.25
C THR A 60 -3.79 3.71 15.92
N THR A 61 -2.80 3.29 15.15
CA THR A 61 -1.67 2.50 15.64
C THR A 61 -1.02 3.19 16.85
N GLU A 62 -0.71 2.41 17.90
CA GLU A 62 -0.10 2.95 19.10
C GLU A 62 1.26 3.59 18.81
N PRO A 63 1.60 4.71 19.49
CA PRO A 63 2.94 5.29 19.40
C PRO A 63 4.00 4.23 19.72
N GLY A 64 5.05 4.19 18.90
CA GLY A 64 6.12 3.23 19.12
C GLY A 64 5.88 1.86 18.51
N ALA A 65 4.76 1.64 17.81
CA ALA A 65 4.53 0.42 17.08
C ALA A 65 5.63 0.22 16.03
N ARG A 66 6.07 -1.03 15.86
CA ARG A 66 7.09 -1.33 14.86
C ARG A 66 6.52 -1.14 13.46
N PRO A 67 7.30 -0.57 12.53
CA PRO A 67 6.90 -0.54 11.13
C PRO A 67 6.74 -1.97 10.62
N ILE A 68 5.81 -2.15 9.70
CA ILE A 68 5.64 -3.43 9.01
C ILE A 68 6.85 -3.64 8.11
N GLY A 69 7.49 -4.80 8.21
CA GLY A 69 8.61 -5.15 7.36
C GLY A 69 8.16 -5.44 5.93
N THR A 70 8.94 -4.97 4.95
CA THR A 70 8.66 -5.23 3.54
C THR A 70 9.84 -5.93 2.89
N SER A 71 9.56 -6.75 1.90
CA SER A 71 10.58 -7.43 1.11
C SER A 71 10.06 -7.72 -0.30
N ARG A 72 10.99 -8.02 -1.20
CA ARG A 72 10.69 -8.44 -2.57
C ARG A 72 9.88 -7.39 -3.35
N MET A 73 10.11 -6.12 -3.06
CA MET A 73 9.42 -5.01 -3.72
C MET A 73 9.77 -4.97 -5.21
N LYS A 74 8.74 -5.06 -6.05
CA LYS A 74 8.90 -5.02 -7.49
C LYS A 74 7.78 -4.17 -8.09
N GLY A 75 8.14 -3.31 -9.03
CA GLY A 75 7.17 -2.46 -9.70
C GLY A 75 7.29 -2.56 -11.21
N VAL A 76 6.15 -2.45 -11.88
CA VAL A 76 6.07 -2.42 -13.34
C VAL A 76 5.14 -1.30 -13.74
N GLN A 77 5.59 -0.44 -14.64
CA GLN A 77 4.70 0.56 -15.25
C GLN A 77 3.91 -0.10 -16.36
N LEU A 78 2.61 -0.25 -16.14
CA LEU A 78 1.71 -0.93 -17.10
C LEU A 78 1.20 0.01 -18.18
N ALA A 79 1.14 1.31 -17.89
CA ALA A 79 0.65 2.34 -18.78
C ALA A 79 1.23 3.67 -18.32
N PRO A 80 1.17 4.74 -19.11
CA PRO A 80 1.70 6.03 -18.69
C PRO A 80 1.17 6.51 -17.36
N ASP A 81 -0.05 6.11 -16.98
CA ASP A 81 -0.74 6.52 -15.76
C ASP A 81 -1.00 5.36 -14.79
N LEU A 82 -0.31 4.23 -14.94
CA LEU A 82 -0.60 3.05 -14.12
C LEU A 82 0.67 2.27 -13.77
N VAL A 83 0.88 2.08 -12.47
CA VAL A 83 1.99 1.27 -11.95
C VAL A 83 1.42 0.14 -11.10
N HIS A 84 1.94 -1.07 -11.27
CA HIS A 84 1.62 -2.23 -10.47
C HIS A 84 2.82 -2.57 -9.58
N LEU A 85 2.59 -2.62 -8.27
CA LEU A 85 3.60 -3.04 -7.30
C LEU A 85 3.21 -4.38 -6.71
N THR A 86 4.21 -5.24 -6.51
CA THR A 86 4.05 -6.44 -5.70
C THR A 86 5.17 -6.48 -4.67
N PHE A 87 4.84 -6.96 -3.48
CA PHE A 87 5.80 -7.05 -2.38
C PHE A 87 5.24 -7.98 -1.30
N ASP A 88 6.08 -8.32 -0.35
CA ASP A 88 5.67 -9.09 0.82
C ASP A 88 5.74 -8.21 2.05
N THR A 89 4.83 -8.45 2.99
CA THR A 89 4.87 -7.80 4.31
C THR A 89 5.02 -8.84 5.40
N ASP A 90 5.66 -8.42 6.49
CA ASP A 90 5.78 -9.20 7.72
C ASP A 90 5.39 -8.30 8.88
N ASN A 91 4.30 -8.65 9.54
CA ASN A 91 3.79 -7.93 10.70
C ASN A 91 3.81 -8.90 11.88
N ASN A 92 4.93 -8.94 12.62
CA ASN A 92 5.13 -9.85 13.75
C ASN A 92 4.92 -11.33 13.37
N GLY A 93 5.49 -11.74 12.23
CA GLY A 93 5.38 -13.10 11.73
C GLY A 93 4.15 -13.38 10.87
N ARG A 94 3.22 -12.44 10.83
CA ARG A 94 2.08 -12.53 9.90
C ARG A 94 2.53 -12.04 8.54
N ARG A 95 2.67 -12.95 7.61
CA ARG A 95 3.17 -12.65 6.27
C ARG A 95 2.05 -12.63 5.25
N ALA A 96 2.17 -11.73 4.30
CA ALA A 96 1.21 -11.62 3.21
C ALA A 96 1.93 -11.16 1.94
N HIS A 97 1.48 -11.72 0.81
CA HIS A 97 1.81 -11.18 -0.50
C HIS A 97 0.89 -9.99 -0.74
N ARG A 98 1.43 -8.89 -1.25
CA ARG A 98 0.67 -7.66 -1.49
C ARG A 98 0.73 -7.28 -2.95
N SER A 99 -0.37 -6.73 -3.45
CA SER A 99 -0.48 -6.22 -4.81
C SER A 99 -1.18 -4.87 -4.76
N SER A 100 -0.59 -3.87 -5.42
CA SER A 100 -1.12 -2.50 -5.42
C SER A 100 -1.14 -1.95 -6.83
N LEU A 101 -2.20 -1.20 -7.16
CA LEU A 101 -2.27 -0.42 -8.39
C LEU A 101 -2.27 1.06 -8.04
N TRP A 102 -1.28 1.77 -8.56
CA TRP A 102 -1.13 3.23 -8.41
C TRP A 102 -1.49 3.91 -9.71
N ARG A 103 -2.34 4.92 -9.63
CA ARG A 103 -2.82 5.67 -10.81
C ARG A 103 -2.35 7.11 -10.75
N LEU A 104 -1.91 7.63 -11.89
CA LEU A 104 -1.57 9.05 -12.02
C LEU A 104 -2.84 9.85 -12.25
N THR A 105 -3.03 10.87 -11.40
CA THR A 105 -4.16 11.78 -11.47
C THR A 105 -3.64 13.22 -11.50
N HIS A 106 -4.52 14.19 -11.63
CA HIS A 106 -4.13 15.60 -11.54
C HIS A 106 -3.56 15.97 -10.16
N ARG A 107 -3.76 15.11 -9.16
CA ARG A 107 -3.20 15.28 -7.81
C ARG A 107 -1.93 14.48 -7.60
N GLY A 108 -1.42 13.82 -8.67
CA GLY A 108 -0.27 12.95 -8.59
C GLY A 108 -0.65 11.48 -8.55
N TRP A 109 0.31 10.65 -8.12
CA TRP A 109 0.09 9.20 -8.06
C TRP A 109 -0.68 8.85 -6.78
N LEU A 110 -1.85 8.19 -6.94
CA LEU A 110 -2.71 7.77 -5.84
C LEU A 110 -2.95 6.26 -5.89
N LEU A 111 -3.04 5.65 -4.72
CA LEU A 111 -3.33 4.21 -4.62
C LEU A 111 -4.78 3.96 -4.97
N TYR A 112 -5.01 3.17 -6.00
CA TYR A 112 -6.34 2.85 -6.51
C TYR A 112 -6.86 1.51 -5.99
N PHE A 113 -5.99 0.50 -5.88
CA PHE A 113 -6.38 -0.85 -5.45
C PHE A 113 -5.25 -1.50 -4.68
N HIS A 114 -5.60 -2.27 -3.66
CA HIS A 114 -4.65 -3.04 -2.88
C HIS A 114 -5.26 -4.39 -2.51
N GLN A 115 -4.44 -5.44 -2.52
CA GLN A 115 -4.86 -6.77 -2.07
C GLN A 115 -3.75 -7.44 -1.28
N GLY A 116 -4.14 -8.08 -0.18
CA GLY A 116 -3.23 -8.88 0.61
C GLY A 116 -3.66 -10.34 0.63
N THR A 117 -2.71 -11.25 0.49
CA THR A 117 -2.96 -12.69 0.52
C THR A 117 -2.01 -13.29 1.56
N PRO A 118 -2.53 -13.82 2.68
CA PRO A 118 -1.67 -14.42 3.70
C PRO A 118 -0.93 -15.66 3.16
N PHE A 119 0.28 -15.84 3.66
CA PHE A 119 1.03 -17.06 3.38
C PHE A 119 1.89 -17.41 4.58
N SER A 120 2.30 -18.68 4.68
CA SER A 120 3.26 -19.08 5.69
C SER A 120 4.63 -19.30 5.06
N ALA A 121 5.69 -19.08 5.87
CA ALA A 121 7.05 -19.24 5.39
C ALA A 121 7.35 -20.65 4.88
N GLU A 122 6.62 -21.64 5.40
CA GLU A 122 6.80 -23.05 5.01
C GLU A 122 6.24 -23.34 3.61
N GLU A 123 5.32 -22.53 3.16
CA GLU A 123 4.69 -22.67 1.84
C GLU A 123 5.34 -21.81 0.78
N GLY A 124 6.17 -20.87 1.20
CA GLY A 124 6.88 -19.97 0.32
C GLY A 124 8.14 -20.59 -0.26
#